data_bdb83707b7be6a1318d9d838e993b6c4
#
_entry.id   bdb83707b7be6a1318d9d838e993b6c4
#
_cell.length_a   1.000
_cell.length_b   1.000
_cell.length_c   1.000
_cell.angle_alpha   90.00
_cell.angle_beta   90.00
_cell.angle_gamma   90.00
#
_symmetry.space_group_name_H-M   'P 1'
#
loop_
_entity.id
_entity.type
_entity.pdbx_description
1 polymer ?
#
loop_
_entity_poly.entity_id
_entity_poly.type
_entity_poly.pdbx_seq_one_letter_code
_entity_poly.pdbx_strand_id
1 'polypeptide(L)'
;MGAVRIAVIDDHESVRLGLQAVCAAAGHRIVSSTAGVAEFLEIRVPVDVVVLDLSLGDGSSVAENVRAVSRDGAAVLIHSIADRVGLVREALAAGAAGVIPKSSPAHDVVAAIETVAGGGPLTNLEWASAIEADRQFAVAQLGPRERDVLSLYASGLPLKDVAVELGIAPSTVKEYLNRIRGKYVEVGRPARTKLELLRRAVEDGILEDIPGGPGDPIG
;
A
#
# COMPACT_ATOMS: atom_id res chain seq x y z
N MET A 1 -25.89 17.37 3.09
CA MET A 1 -24.51 17.80 3.44
C MET A 1 -24.12 18.95 2.53
N GLY A 2 -23.30 19.91 3.01
CA GLY A 2 -22.73 20.96 2.15
C GLY A 2 -21.68 20.37 1.17
N ALA A 3 -21.28 21.17 0.17
CA ALA A 3 -20.24 20.78 -0.77
C ALA A 3 -18.90 20.58 -0.02
N VAL A 4 -18.29 19.40 -0.13
CA VAL A 4 -16.99 19.06 0.47
C VAL A 4 -15.86 19.64 -0.38
N ARG A 5 -14.85 20.26 0.26
CA ARG A 5 -13.62 20.75 -0.37
C ARG A 5 -12.58 19.64 -0.34
N ILE A 6 -12.20 19.18 -1.51
CA ILE A 6 -11.37 17.98 -1.68
C ILE A 6 -10.04 18.37 -2.32
N ALA A 7 -8.94 17.89 -1.77
CA ALA A 7 -7.65 17.85 -2.45
C ALA A 7 -7.38 16.43 -2.97
N VAL A 8 -6.82 16.30 -4.16
CA VAL A 8 -6.40 15.03 -4.74
C VAL A 8 -4.88 15.06 -4.94
N ILE A 9 -4.19 14.06 -4.40
CA ILE A 9 -2.74 13.88 -4.53
C ILE A 9 -2.48 12.48 -5.09
N ASP A 10 -2.13 12.41 -6.36
CA ASP A 10 -1.90 11.17 -7.10
C ASP A 10 -0.96 11.47 -8.28
N ASP A 11 0.07 10.69 -8.51
CA ASP A 11 1.02 10.91 -9.61
C ASP A 11 0.40 10.59 -11.00
N HIS A 12 -0.72 9.85 -11.03
CA HIS A 12 -1.45 9.51 -12.25
C HIS A 12 -2.48 10.59 -12.61
N GLU A 13 -2.22 11.37 -13.65
CA GLU A 13 -3.12 12.44 -14.13
C GLU A 13 -4.54 11.92 -14.45
N SER A 14 -4.65 10.75 -15.07
CA SER A 14 -5.94 10.15 -15.41
C SER A 14 -6.80 9.86 -14.18
N VAL A 15 -6.20 9.47 -13.04
CA VAL A 15 -6.89 9.27 -11.77
C VAL A 15 -7.38 10.60 -11.21
N ARG A 16 -6.53 11.63 -11.23
CA ARG A 16 -6.90 12.98 -10.77
C ARG A 16 -8.07 13.55 -11.57
N LEU A 17 -8.05 13.42 -12.90
CA LEU A 17 -9.14 13.85 -13.79
C LEU A 17 -10.43 13.04 -13.55
N GLY A 18 -10.31 11.73 -13.34
CA GLY A 18 -11.45 10.88 -13.00
C GLY A 18 -12.12 11.28 -11.69
N LEU A 19 -11.34 11.49 -10.63
CA LEU A 19 -11.85 11.95 -9.33
C LEU A 19 -12.49 13.34 -9.43
N GLN A 20 -11.91 14.24 -10.23
CA GLN A 20 -12.49 15.56 -10.47
C GLN A 20 -13.88 15.47 -11.10
N ALA A 21 -14.04 14.64 -12.12
CA ALA A 21 -15.32 14.44 -12.79
C ALA A 21 -16.37 13.83 -11.84
N VAL A 22 -15.99 12.79 -11.08
CA VAL A 22 -16.85 12.08 -10.13
C VAL A 22 -17.29 12.99 -9.01
N CYS A 23 -16.37 13.73 -8.39
CA CYS A 23 -16.69 14.65 -7.28
C CYS A 23 -17.56 15.83 -7.75
N ALA A 24 -17.27 16.39 -8.93
CA ALA A 24 -18.09 17.46 -9.51
C ALA A 24 -19.53 17.01 -9.80
N ALA A 25 -19.72 15.78 -10.32
CA ALA A 25 -21.04 15.21 -10.56
C ALA A 25 -21.83 15.01 -9.27
N ALA A 26 -21.15 14.77 -8.14
CA ALA A 26 -21.76 14.67 -6.81
C ALA A 26 -21.95 16.02 -6.09
N GLY A 27 -21.59 17.14 -6.73
CA GLY A 27 -21.73 18.48 -6.15
C GLY A 27 -20.61 18.89 -5.18
N HIS A 28 -19.50 18.16 -5.17
CA HIS A 28 -18.31 18.48 -4.39
C HIS A 28 -17.27 19.29 -5.21
N ARG A 29 -16.29 19.87 -4.53
CA ARG A 29 -15.29 20.73 -5.18
C ARG A 29 -13.89 20.19 -4.97
N ILE A 30 -13.18 19.91 -6.07
CA ILE A 30 -11.72 19.73 -6.02
C ILE A 30 -11.10 21.14 -5.94
N VAL A 31 -10.47 21.43 -4.81
CA VAL A 31 -9.81 22.72 -4.55
C VAL A 31 -8.30 22.66 -4.79
N SER A 32 -7.74 21.45 -4.86
CA SER A 32 -6.35 21.20 -5.22
C SER A 32 -6.22 19.84 -5.91
N SER A 33 -5.34 19.74 -6.90
CA SER A 33 -5.06 18.52 -7.65
C SER A 33 -3.59 18.51 -8.03
N THR A 34 -2.78 17.70 -7.35
CA THR A 34 -1.31 17.71 -7.45
C THR A 34 -0.75 16.31 -7.67
N ALA A 35 0.45 16.23 -8.21
CA ALA A 35 1.14 14.96 -8.40
C ALA A 35 1.88 14.47 -7.14
N GLY A 36 2.16 15.36 -6.19
CA GLY A 36 2.90 15.05 -4.97
C GLY A 36 2.51 15.91 -3.77
N VAL A 37 2.90 15.45 -2.59
CA VAL A 37 2.58 16.14 -1.32
C VAL A 37 3.31 17.47 -1.21
N ALA A 38 4.55 17.58 -1.67
CA ALA A 38 5.31 18.82 -1.61
C ALA A 38 4.60 19.96 -2.35
N GLU A 39 4.11 19.71 -3.57
CA GLU A 39 3.32 20.65 -4.35
C GLU A 39 2.02 21.06 -3.64
N PHE A 40 1.33 20.08 -3.04
CA PHE A 40 0.10 20.36 -2.28
C PHE A 40 0.34 21.28 -1.09
N LEU A 41 1.44 21.11 -0.35
CA LEU A 41 1.75 21.90 0.83
C LEU A 41 2.07 23.37 0.51
N GLU A 42 2.42 23.69 -0.74
CA GLU A 42 2.58 25.07 -1.20
C GLU A 42 1.24 25.77 -1.44
N ILE A 43 0.18 24.98 -1.71
CA ILE A 43 -1.18 25.46 -1.99
C ILE A 43 -1.93 25.65 -0.67
N ARG A 44 -2.02 26.91 -0.19
CA ARG A 44 -2.72 27.23 1.06
C ARG A 44 -4.21 27.46 0.83
N VAL A 45 -4.97 26.39 0.64
CA VAL A 45 -6.44 26.43 0.53
C VAL A 45 -7.08 25.57 1.61
N PRO A 46 -8.22 25.97 2.15
CA PRO A 46 -8.95 25.13 3.11
C PRO A 46 -9.44 23.84 2.45
N VAL A 47 -9.13 22.68 3.04
CA VAL A 47 -9.47 21.35 2.57
C VAL A 47 -10.18 20.58 3.67
N ASP A 48 -11.27 19.90 3.33
CA ASP A 48 -12.00 19.04 4.26
C ASP A 48 -11.51 17.60 4.18
N VAL A 49 -11.21 17.13 2.95
CA VAL A 49 -10.72 15.77 2.70
C VAL A 49 -9.54 15.80 1.71
N VAL A 50 -8.48 15.09 2.04
CA VAL A 50 -7.38 14.80 1.12
C VAL A 50 -7.52 13.35 0.64
N VAL A 51 -7.72 13.14 -0.66
CA VAL A 51 -7.62 11.84 -1.32
C VAL A 51 -6.18 11.65 -1.72
N LEU A 52 -5.48 10.71 -1.09
CA LEU A 52 -4.04 10.50 -1.20
C LEU A 52 -3.71 9.12 -1.76
N ASP A 53 -2.92 9.07 -2.83
CA ASP A 53 -2.31 7.81 -3.27
C ASP A 53 -1.19 7.35 -2.31
N LEU A 54 -1.10 6.04 -2.12
CA LEU A 54 -0.02 5.42 -1.34
C LEU A 54 1.34 5.40 -2.06
N SER A 55 1.34 5.52 -3.39
CA SER A 55 2.54 5.32 -4.22
C SER A 55 2.75 6.48 -5.17
N LEU A 56 3.30 7.57 -4.67
CA LEU A 56 3.53 8.79 -5.46
C LEU A 56 4.78 8.71 -6.36
N GLY A 57 5.53 7.60 -6.33
CA GLY A 57 6.73 7.40 -7.16
C GLY A 57 7.94 8.29 -6.82
N ASP A 58 7.81 9.17 -5.83
CA ASP A 58 8.84 10.14 -5.42
C ASP A 58 9.72 9.66 -4.25
N GLY A 59 9.48 8.43 -3.75
CA GLY A 59 10.21 7.85 -2.62
C GLY A 59 9.82 8.40 -1.25
N SER A 60 8.77 9.23 -1.16
CA SER A 60 8.31 9.79 0.12
C SER A 60 7.67 8.71 1.00
N SER A 61 7.79 8.88 2.34
CA SER A 61 7.18 7.99 3.32
C SER A 61 5.66 8.24 3.41
N VAL A 62 4.89 7.15 3.35
CA VAL A 62 3.43 7.19 3.49
C VAL A 62 3.02 7.83 4.82
N ALA A 63 3.67 7.43 5.92
CA ALA A 63 3.36 7.98 7.24
C ALA A 63 3.67 9.49 7.34
N GLU A 64 4.76 9.95 6.74
CA GLU A 64 5.11 11.36 6.70
C GLU A 64 4.11 12.13 5.84
N ASN A 65 3.73 11.60 4.69
CA ASN A 65 2.74 12.18 3.81
C ASN A 65 1.39 12.36 4.50
N VAL A 66 0.86 11.30 5.14
CA VAL A 66 -0.40 11.37 5.88
C VAL A 66 -0.34 12.43 6.97
N ARG A 67 0.72 12.44 7.80
CA ARG A 67 0.88 13.46 8.86
C ARG A 67 1.00 14.88 8.30
N ALA A 68 1.68 15.04 7.17
CA ALA A 68 1.88 16.36 6.56
C ALA A 68 0.56 16.94 6.05
N VAL A 69 -0.27 16.14 5.35
CA VAL A 69 -1.51 16.61 4.74
C VAL A 69 -2.66 16.72 5.75
N SER A 70 -2.58 16.07 6.92
CA SER A 70 -3.60 16.14 7.97
C SER A 70 -3.39 17.28 8.98
N ARG A 71 -2.28 18.04 8.88
CA ARG A 71 -1.90 19.08 9.88
C ARG A 71 -2.97 20.14 10.12
N ASP A 72 -3.70 20.52 9.08
CA ASP A 72 -4.73 21.56 9.16
C ASP A 72 -6.15 20.96 9.42
N GLY A 73 -6.21 19.72 9.89
CA GLY A 73 -7.45 19.04 10.27
C GLY A 73 -8.22 18.40 9.13
N ALA A 74 -7.65 18.33 7.93
CA ALA A 74 -8.26 17.58 6.82
C ALA A 74 -8.26 16.08 7.12
N ALA A 75 -9.37 15.42 6.81
CA ALA A 75 -9.45 13.96 6.86
C ALA A 75 -8.68 13.36 5.66
N VAL A 76 -7.87 12.34 5.90
CA VAL A 76 -7.07 11.69 4.84
C VAL A 76 -7.73 10.38 4.43
N LEU A 77 -8.19 10.31 3.19
CA LEU A 77 -8.71 9.10 2.54
C LEU A 77 -7.64 8.55 1.60
N ILE A 78 -7.15 7.37 1.89
CA ILE A 78 -6.19 6.68 1.02
C ILE A 78 -6.92 6.09 -0.19
N HIS A 79 -6.40 6.34 -1.41
CA HIS A 79 -6.93 5.82 -2.66
C HIS A 79 -5.86 5.01 -3.38
N SER A 80 -5.91 3.69 -3.28
CA SER A 80 -4.81 2.81 -3.70
C SER A 80 -5.28 1.60 -4.49
N ILE A 81 -4.38 1.03 -5.29
CA ILE A 81 -4.62 -0.25 -5.98
C ILE A 81 -4.58 -1.47 -5.04
N ALA A 82 -4.47 -1.25 -3.73
CA ALA A 82 -4.69 -2.27 -2.71
C ALA A 82 -3.69 -3.43 -2.63
N ASP A 83 -2.62 -3.40 -3.38
CA ASP A 83 -1.62 -4.47 -3.41
C ASP A 83 -0.52 -4.35 -2.35
N ARG A 84 -0.54 -3.28 -1.54
CA ARG A 84 0.50 -2.95 -0.54
C ARG A 84 -0.07 -2.84 0.88
N VAL A 85 -0.42 -3.97 1.45
CA VAL A 85 -1.00 -4.07 2.81
C VAL A 85 -0.15 -3.37 3.87
N GLY A 86 1.18 -3.48 3.78
CA GLY A 86 2.10 -2.80 4.69
C GLY A 86 1.92 -1.29 4.70
N LEU A 87 1.86 -0.67 3.51
CA LEU A 87 1.68 0.77 3.36
C LEU A 87 0.28 1.24 3.81
N VAL A 88 -0.76 0.44 3.58
CA VAL A 88 -2.12 0.71 4.09
C VAL A 88 -2.11 0.77 5.62
N ARG A 89 -1.45 -0.18 6.27
CA ARG A 89 -1.32 -0.20 7.73
C ARG A 89 -0.54 0.99 8.25
N GLU A 90 0.56 1.33 7.59
CA GLU A 90 1.37 2.51 7.90
C GLU A 90 0.54 3.79 7.80
N ALA A 91 -0.26 3.95 6.74
CA ALA A 91 -1.14 5.10 6.55
C ALA A 91 -2.19 5.21 7.66
N LEU A 92 -2.85 4.10 8.01
CA LEU A 92 -3.86 4.07 9.09
C LEU A 92 -3.23 4.37 10.46
N ALA A 93 -2.05 3.80 10.76
CA ALA A 93 -1.30 4.09 11.96
C ALA A 93 -0.83 5.56 12.05
N ALA A 94 -0.61 6.20 10.89
CA ALA A 94 -0.27 7.61 10.78
C ALA A 94 -1.47 8.56 10.91
N GLY A 95 -2.70 8.03 10.95
CA GLY A 95 -3.93 8.80 11.16
C GLY A 95 -4.80 8.97 9.93
N ALA A 96 -4.62 8.18 8.87
CA ALA A 96 -5.57 8.16 7.76
C ALA A 96 -6.95 7.71 8.25
N ALA A 97 -8.00 8.40 7.80
CA ALA A 97 -9.39 8.16 8.19
C ALA A 97 -9.98 6.89 7.54
N GLY A 98 -9.37 6.42 6.46
CA GLY A 98 -9.77 5.20 5.78
C GLY A 98 -9.01 4.98 4.47
N VAL A 99 -9.34 3.88 3.83
CA VAL A 99 -8.74 3.44 2.56
C VAL A 99 -9.85 3.06 1.59
N ILE A 100 -9.73 3.42 0.33
CA ILE A 100 -10.61 2.97 -0.73
C ILE A 100 -9.80 2.52 -1.95
N PRO A 101 -10.15 1.37 -2.57
CA PRO A 101 -9.50 0.89 -3.77
C PRO A 101 -9.68 1.83 -4.98
N LYS A 102 -8.65 1.99 -5.81
CA LYS A 102 -8.78 2.67 -7.12
C LYS A 102 -9.74 1.94 -8.08
N SER A 103 -10.03 0.66 -7.82
CA SER A 103 -11.01 -0.13 -8.56
C SER A 103 -12.46 0.03 -8.07
N SER A 104 -12.69 0.79 -7.00
CA SER A 104 -14.03 1.00 -6.46
C SER A 104 -14.92 1.76 -7.43
N PRO A 105 -16.22 1.44 -7.48
CA PRO A 105 -17.18 2.23 -8.23
C PRO A 105 -17.20 3.70 -7.78
N ALA A 106 -17.48 4.61 -8.72
CA ALA A 106 -17.45 6.04 -8.47
C ALA A 106 -18.36 6.48 -7.28
N HIS A 107 -19.52 5.85 -7.13
CA HIS A 107 -20.44 6.16 -6.03
C HIS A 107 -19.89 5.77 -4.65
N ASP A 108 -19.09 4.69 -4.57
CA ASP A 108 -18.44 4.27 -3.32
C ASP A 108 -17.34 5.24 -2.92
N VAL A 109 -16.59 5.76 -3.92
CA VAL A 109 -15.57 6.79 -3.67
C VAL A 109 -16.20 8.06 -3.10
N VAL A 110 -17.32 8.51 -3.68
CA VAL A 110 -18.07 9.68 -3.18
C VAL A 110 -18.57 9.43 -1.76
N ALA A 111 -19.21 8.28 -1.52
CA ALA A 111 -19.72 7.91 -0.20
C ALA A 111 -18.61 7.85 0.86
N ALA A 112 -17.44 7.34 0.49
CA ALA A 112 -16.27 7.32 1.37
C ALA A 112 -15.79 8.73 1.71
N ILE A 113 -15.68 9.61 0.72
CA ILE A 113 -15.33 11.03 0.92
C ILE A 113 -16.32 11.73 1.86
N GLU A 114 -17.62 11.56 1.64
CA GLU A 114 -18.68 12.15 2.48
C GLU A 114 -18.60 11.62 3.91
N THR A 115 -18.35 10.33 4.08
CA THR A 115 -18.22 9.68 5.40
C THR A 115 -17.06 10.27 6.19
N VAL A 116 -15.87 10.36 5.59
CA VAL A 116 -14.69 10.91 6.29
C VAL A 116 -14.80 12.42 6.51
N ALA A 117 -15.43 13.16 5.59
CA ALA A 117 -15.71 14.58 5.75
C ALA A 117 -16.64 14.85 6.95
N GLY A 118 -17.57 13.93 7.23
CA GLY A 118 -18.46 13.98 8.39
C GLY A 118 -17.81 13.49 9.69
N GLY A 119 -16.53 13.12 9.68
CA GLY A 119 -15.84 12.53 10.84
C GLY A 119 -16.28 11.11 11.16
N GLY A 120 -17.06 10.47 10.27
CA GLY A 120 -17.47 9.08 10.41
C GLY A 120 -16.30 8.13 10.16
N PRO A 121 -16.24 6.99 10.89
CA PRO A 121 -15.30 5.95 10.55
C PRO A 121 -15.70 5.32 9.22
N LEU A 122 -14.77 5.25 8.27
CA LEU A 122 -14.94 4.27 7.20
C LEU A 122 -14.78 2.90 7.84
N THR A 123 -15.84 2.11 7.79
CA THR A 123 -15.83 0.72 8.25
C THR A 123 -15.05 -0.13 7.26
N ASN A 124 -13.78 0.27 6.99
CA ASN A 124 -12.82 -0.50 6.23
C ASN A 124 -12.28 -1.69 7.04
N LEU A 125 -12.93 -1.99 8.19
CA LEU A 125 -12.60 -3.17 8.99
C LEU A 125 -12.74 -4.44 8.15
N GLU A 126 -13.74 -4.51 7.28
CA GLU A 126 -13.91 -5.64 6.35
C GLU A 126 -12.75 -5.70 5.35
N TRP A 127 -12.30 -4.55 4.87
CA TRP A 127 -11.20 -4.46 3.90
C TRP A 127 -9.83 -4.68 4.55
N ALA A 128 -9.58 -4.01 5.66
CA ALA A 128 -8.38 -4.26 6.47
C ALA A 128 -8.36 -5.69 7.02
N SER A 129 -9.53 -6.23 7.39
CA SER A 129 -9.66 -7.62 7.84
C SER A 129 -9.50 -8.62 6.70
N ALA A 130 -10.03 -8.35 5.50
CA ALA A 130 -9.84 -9.22 4.34
C ALA A 130 -8.38 -9.26 3.89
N ILE A 131 -7.74 -8.10 3.81
CA ILE A 131 -6.30 -7.99 3.49
C ILE A 131 -5.44 -8.65 4.57
N GLU A 132 -5.76 -8.44 5.85
CA GLU A 132 -5.03 -9.05 6.96
C GLU A 132 -5.30 -10.56 7.04
N ALA A 133 -6.52 -11.01 6.75
CA ALA A 133 -6.85 -12.44 6.69
C ALA A 133 -6.12 -13.14 5.54
N ASP A 134 -6.08 -12.55 4.35
CA ASP A 134 -5.33 -13.10 3.21
C ASP A 134 -3.84 -13.16 3.51
N ARG A 135 -3.30 -12.12 4.14
CA ARG A 135 -1.91 -12.09 4.55
C ARG A 135 -1.60 -13.11 5.65
N GLN A 136 -2.41 -13.16 6.70
CA GLN A 136 -2.26 -14.12 7.80
C GLN A 136 -2.44 -15.54 7.27
N PHE A 137 -3.34 -15.75 6.32
CA PHE A 137 -3.52 -17.03 5.67
C PHE A 137 -2.26 -17.44 4.89
N ALA A 138 -1.67 -16.56 4.08
CA ALA A 138 -0.44 -16.85 3.35
C ALA A 138 0.74 -17.13 4.29
N VAL A 139 0.94 -16.29 5.31
CA VAL A 139 2.02 -16.47 6.30
C VAL A 139 1.76 -17.68 7.19
N ALA A 140 0.52 -17.92 7.61
CA ALA A 140 0.16 -19.09 8.42
C ALA A 140 0.35 -20.43 7.69
N GLN A 141 0.25 -20.43 6.36
CA GLN A 141 0.50 -21.60 5.51
C GLN A 141 2.00 -21.91 5.34
N LEU A 142 2.89 -20.90 5.50
CA LEU A 142 4.33 -21.13 5.43
C LEU A 142 4.83 -21.73 6.76
N GLY A 143 5.33 -22.96 6.70
CA GLY A 143 6.01 -23.58 7.83
C GLY A 143 7.31 -22.84 8.20
N PRO A 144 7.88 -23.09 9.41
CA PRO A 144 9.10 -22.41 9.84
C PRO A 144 10.25 -22.49 8.81
N ARG A 145 10.50 -23.68 8.27
CA ARG A 145 11.54 -23.90 7.26
C ARG A 145 11.27 -23.22 5.92
N GLU A 146 10.01 -23.06 5.53
CA GLU A 146 9.64 -22.32 4.33
C GLU A 146 9.89 -20.82 4.52
N ARG A 147 9.66 -20.29 5.71
CA ARG A 147 9.98 -18.89 6.05
C ARG A 147 11.48 -18.64 6.05
N ASP A 148 12.28 -19.54 6.65
CA ASP A 148 13.73 -19.44 6.64
C ASP A 148 14.27 -19.41 5.19
N VAL A 149 13.79 -20.35 4.35
CA VAL A 149 14.18 -20.41 2.92
C VAL A 149 13.74 -19.15 2.18
N LEU A 150 12.52 -18.69 2.39
CA LEU A 150 11.98 -17.49 1.73
C LEU A 150 12.79 -16.25 2.13
N SER A 151 13.04 -16.06 3.42
CA SER A 151 13.82 -14.93 3.96
C SER A 151 15.20 -14.86 3.32
N LEU A 152 15.99 -15.93 3.38
CA LEU A 152 17.33 -15.97 2.83
C LEU A 152 17.36 -15.83 1.30
N TYR A 153 16.45 -16.49 0.59
CA TYR A 153 16.40 -16.41 -0.86
C TYR A 153 15.94 -15.06 -1.36
N ALA A 154 14.94 -14.47 -0.72
CA ALA A 154 14.38 -13.17 -1.07
C ALA A 154 15.37 -12.02 -0.74
N SER A 155 16.15 -12.13 0.35
CA SER A 155 17.20 -11.14 0.68
C SER A 155 18.35 -11.09 -0.33
N GLY A 156 18.35 -11.94 -1.34
CA GLY A 156 19.31 -11.89 -2.45
C GLY A 156 20.23 -13.10 -2.56
N LEU A 157 20.33 -13.98 -1.55
CA LEU A 157 21.25 -15.12 -1.58
C LEU A 157 20.96 -16.03 -2.79
N PRO A 158 22.00 -16.53 -3.47
CA PRO A 158 21.87 -17.62 -4.43
C PRO A 158 21.35 -18.90 -3.77
N LEU A 159 20.63 -19.72 -4.51
CA LEU A 159 20.05 -20.98 -4.01
C LEU A 159 21.09 -21.89 -3.29
N LYS A 160 22.33 -21.93 -3.82
CA LYS A 160 23.40 -22.73 -3.22
C LYS A 160 23.81 -22.22 -1.85
N ASP A 161 23.84 -20.90 -1.67
CA ASP A 161 24.22 -20.27 -0.40
C ASP A 161 23.13 -20.42 0.64
N VAL A 162 21.84 -20.33 0.23
CA VAL A 162 20.70 -20.68 1.09
C VAL A 162 20.81 -22.13 1.58
N ALA A 163 21.21 -23.05 0.72
CA ALA A 163 21.40 -24.46 1.08
C ALA A 163 22.51 -24.65 2.13
N VAL A 164 23.63 -23.94 1.96
CA VAL A 164 24.75 -23.94 2.91
C VAL A 164 24.31 -23.36 4.25
N GLU A 165 23.66 -22.20 4.25
CA GLU A 165 23.23 -21.49 5.46
C GLU A 165 22.24 -22.33 6.30
N LEU A 166 21.34 -23.05 5.63
CA LEU A 166 20.32 -23.87 6.30
C LEU A 166 20.76 -25.32 6.55
N GLY A 167 21.96 -25.73 6.09
CA GLY A 167 22.47 -27.08 6.23
C GLY A 167 21.63 -28.15 5.50
N ILE A 168 21.07 -27.82 4.31
CA ILE A 168 20.24 -28.70 3.50
C ILE A 168 20.74 -28.81 2.06
N ALA A 169 20.24 -29.80 1.31
CA ALA A 169 20.62 -29.94 -0.10
C ALA A 169 20.00 -28.81 -0.97
N PRO A 170 20.70 -28.38 -2.05
CA PRO A 170 20.14 -27.40 -2.99
C PRO A 170 18.82 -27.86 -3.63
N SER A 171 18.63 -29.15 -3.85
CA SER A 171 17.35 -29.71 -4.32
C SER A 171 16.22 -29.46 -3.33
N THR A 172 16.49 -29.59 -2.04
CA THR A 172 15.52 -29.34 -0.96
C THR A 172 15.12 -27.86 -0.89
N VAL A 173 16.08 -26.92 -1.07
CA VAL A 173 15.75 -25.49 -1.20
C VAL A 173 14.81 -25.25 -2.37
N LYS A 174 15.09 -25.88 -3.54
CA LYS A 174 14.21 -25.77 -4.71
C LYS A 174 12.79 -26.30 -4.45
N GLU A 175 12.67 -27.41 -3.72
CA GLU A 175 11.37 -27.97 -3.33
C GLU A 175 10.60 -27.01 -2.40
N TYR A 176 11.27 -26.41 -1.41
CA TYR A 176 10.65 -25.39 -0.56
C TYR A 176 10.17 -24.21 -1.37
N LEU A 177 10.97 -23.65 -2.27
CA LEU A 177 10.58 -22.54 -3.13
C LEU A 177 9.37 -22.87 -4.02
N ASN A 178 9.28 -24.12 -4.51
CA ASN A 178 8.12 -24.55 -5.29
C ASN A 178 6.86 -24.63 -4.42
N ARG A 179 6.96 -25.17 -3.20
CA ARG A 179 5.83 -25.21 -2.24
C ARG A 179 5.40 -23.79 -1.86
N ILE A 180 6.33 -22.89 -1.58
CA ILE A 180 6.05 -21.48 -1.26
C ILE A 180 5.27 -20.84 -2.42
N ARG A 181 5.73 -21.02 -3.67
CA ARG A 181 5.02 -20.51 -4.85
C ARG A 181 3.62 -21.09 -4.99
N GLY A 182 3.45 -22.40 -4.73
CA GLY A 182 2.15 -23.05 -4.72
C GLY A 182 1.20 -22.40 -3.73
N LYS A 183 1.65 -22.21 -2.49
CA LYS A 183 0.86 -21.57 -1.43
C LYS A 183 0.46 -20.13 -1.78
N TYR A 184 1.35 -19.35 -2.39
CA TYR A 184 1.00 -18.01 -2.87
C TYR A 184 -0.01 -18.03 -4.03
N VAL A 185 0.03 -19.04 -4.88
CA VAL A 185 -0.99 -19.23 -5.93
C VAL A 185 -2.36 -19.57 -5.31
N GLU A 186 -2.38 -20.43 -4.29
CA GLU A 186 -3.62 -20.84 -3.60
C GLU A 186 -4.35 -19.66 -2.95
N VAL A 187 -3.63 -18.65 -2.48
CA VAL A 187 -4.20 -17.43 -1.89
C VAL A 187 -4.36 -16.29 -2.92
N GLY A 188 -4.28 -16.58 -4.23
CA GLY A 188 -4.47 -15.57 -5.27
C GLY A 188 -3.35 -14.55 -5.44
N ARG A 189 -2.18 -14.78 -4.80
CA ARG A 189 -1.02 -13.87 -4.80
C ARG A 189 0.22 -14.51 -5.46
N PRO A 190 0.18 -14.91 -6.73
CA PRO A 190 1.27 -15.65 -7.38
C PRO A 190 2.61 -14.90 -7.31
N ALA A 191 3.71 -15.68 -7.12
CA ALA A 191 5.07 -15.17 -7.07
C ALA A 191 5.98 -16.13 -7.87
N ARG A 192 6.17 -15.87 -9.16
CA ARG A 192 6.89 -16.76 -10.09
C ARG A 192 8.39 -16.47 -10.13
N THR A 193 8.75 -15.20 -10.01
CA THR A 193 10.14 -14.73 -10.06
C THR A 193 10.72 -14.52 -8.67
N LYS A 194 12.06 -14.36 -8.58
CA LYS A 194 12.74 -14.02 -7.32
C LYS A 194 12.31 -12.65 -6.80
N LEU A 195 12.12 -11.69 -7.70
CA LEU A 195 11.69 -10.33 -7.36
C LEU A 195 10.25 -10.33 -6.80
N GLU A 196 9.35 -11.14 -7.38
CA GLU A 196 8.00 -11.30 -6.85
C GLU A 196 8.00 -11.96 -5.47
N LEU A 197 8.86 -12.97 -5.25
CA LEU A 197 9.04 -13.58 -3.92
C LEU A 197 9.58 -12.57 -2.90
N LEU A 198 10.55 -11.73 -3.29
CA LEU A 198 11.04 -10.62 -2.45
C LEU A 198 9.89 -9.68 -2.06
N ARG A 199 9.12 -9.22 -3.06
CA ARG A 199 7.97 -8.36 -2.81
C ARG A 199 6.99 -9.00 -1.83
N ARG A 200 6.65 -10.28 -2.01
CA ARG A 200 5.77 -11.02 -1.08
C ARG A 200 6.36 -11.16 0.32
N ALA A 201 7.66 -11.43 0.43
CA ALA A 201 8.33 -11.56 1.72
C ALA A 201 8.31 -10.24 2.52
N VAL A 202 8.47 -9.10 1.84
CA VAL A 202 8.34 -7.76 2.44
C VAL A 202 6.89 -7.47 2.82
N GLU A 203 5.94 -7.67 1.90
CA GLU A 203 4.50 -7.49 2.14
C GLU A 203 4.00 -8.30 3.34
N ASP A 204 4.51 -9.51 3.52
CA ASP A 204 4.13 -10.43 4.59
C ASP A 204 4.93 -10.23 5.89
N GLY A 205 5.86 -9.27 5.91
CA GLY A 205 6.70 -8.97 7.09
C GLY A 205 7.67 -10.10 7.45
N ILE A 206 8.05 -10.94 6.47
CA ILE A 206 9.09 -11.98 6.61
C ILE A 206 10.47 -11.35 6.44
N LEU A 207 10.56 -10.28 5.65
CA LEU A 207 11.72 -9.41 5.53
C LEU A 207 11.32 -8.00 5.96
N GLU A 208 12.18 -7.36 6.73
CA GLU A 208 12.08 -5.91 6.94
C GLU A 208 12.44 -5.20 5.62
N ASP A 209 11.83 -4.03 5.36
CA ASP A 209 12.19 -3.21 4.20
C ASP A 209 13.72 -3.02 4.20
N ILE A 210 14.37 -3.41 3.11
CA ILE A 210 15.81 -3.24 2.97
C ILE A 210 16.07 -1.73 2.84
N PRO A 211 16.69 -1.06 3.82
CA PRO A 211 17.18 0.29 3.61
C PRO A 211 18.37 0.21 2.64
N GLY A 212 18.17 0.62 1.39
CA GLY A 212 19.22 0.66 0.38
C GLY A 212 18.80 0.09 -0.97
N GLY A 213 17.84 0.77 -1.66
CA GLY A 213 17.73 0.69 -3.11
C GLY A 213 18.96 1.34 -3.75
N PRO A 214 19.36 0.98 -5.00
CA PRO A 214 20.59 1.46 -5.65
C PRO A 214 20.50 2.96 -5.92
N GLY A 215 21.10 3.77 -5.04
CA GLY A 215 21.08 5.22 -5.18
C GLY A 215 21.95 6.03 -4.23
N ASP A 216 22.61 5.42 -3.25
CA ASP A 216 23.60 6.15 -2.44
C ASP A 216 24.99 6.02 -3.06
N PRO A 217 25.58 7.10 -3.60
CA PRO A 217 26.99 7.12 -3.94
C PRO A 217 27.80 7.14 -2.64
N ILE A 218 28.65 6.12 -2.50
CA ILE A 218 29.69 6.07 -1.47
C ILE A 218 30.56 7.31 -1.65
N GLY A 219 30.51 8.23 -0.72
CA GLY A 219 31.42 9.34 -0.54
C GLY A 219 32.43 9.02 0.57
#